data_887aae536888c71710b539b9b06d4df7
#
_entry.id   887aae536888c71710b539b9b06d4df7
#
_cell.length_a   1.000
_cell.length_b   1.000
_cell.length_c   1.000
_cell.angle_alpha   90.00
_cell.angle_beta   90.00
_cell.angle_gamma   90.00
#
_symmetry.space_group_name_H-M   'P 1'
#
loop_
_entity.id
_entity.type
_entity.pdbx_description
1 polymer ?
#
loop_
_entity_poly.entity_id
_entity_poly.type
_entity_poly.pdbx_seq_one_letter_code
_entity_poly.pdbx_strand_id
1 'polypeptide(L)'
;MMESVDIERLAQRIAAELVARTRGNGVAPTEPPDGPSRADEIATEAADGSAGEDRPGLDGMEPGTTHLDASARRIPIGVAAHELVLSEGDWRTLFGAVGPTTDRPLRQPGQVIYRETVRVIGPAGELSGVAVTGPFRERSRLALARSEARRIGLAPPVCGPLELREDVAVTVVGPVGSVVVPTVVPAAHVYLDPASAERFGLSHGRRVHVRCAGAGRAITLHDVPVFVVGEFAAELRIDVDEANAAGVGDGDVASILDPTTPIAAGPPPRTRRRPLLTERDVDDVAARGEVLSPESPYLITPAARDRARSLGIWREG
;
A
#
# COMPACT_ATOMS: atom_id res chain seq x y z
N MET A 1 4.33 -14.34 39.99
CA MET A 1 3.51 -13.33 39.26
C MET A 1 4.47 -12.20 38.88
N MET A 2 4.98 -12.23 37.67
CA MET A 2 5.73 -11.08 37.14
C MET A 2 4.72 -9.97 36.83
N GLU A 3 4.93 -8.78 37.37
CA GLU A 3 4.03 -7.66 37.18
C GLU A 3 4.05 -7.20 35.73
N SER A 4 2.90 -6.76 35.21
CA SER A 4 2.70 -6.24 33.83
C SER A 4 3.74 -5.17 33.43
N VAL A 5 4.24 -4.43 34.41
CA VAL A 5 5.29 -3.39 34.25
C VAL A 5 6.65 -3.96 33.85
N ASP A 6 6.97 -5.20 34.22
CA ASP A 6 8.25 -5.83 33.88
C ASP A 6 8.28 -6.35 32.44
N ILE A 7 7.14 -6.77 31.92
CA ILE A 7 7.01 -7.23 30.52
C ILE A 7 7.15 -6.04 29.56
N GLU A 8 6.57 -4.91 29.92
CA GLU A 8 6.65 -3.68 29.12
C GLU A 8 8.08 -3.10 29.06
N ARG A 9 8.79 -3.12 30.19
CA ARG A 9 10.22 -2.73 30.24
C ARG A 9 11.11 -3.69 29.45
N LEU A 10 10.83 -4.98 29.48
CA LEU A 10 11.57 -5.98 28.72
C LEU A 10 11.32 -5.80 27.22
N ALA A 11 10.08 -5.56 26.80
CA ALA A 11 9.72 -5.30 25.42
C ALA A 11 10.39 -4.04 24.87
N GLN A 12 10.44 -2.95 25.66
CA GLN A 12 11.14 -1.70 25.30
C GLN A 12 12.65 -1.90 25.19
N ARG A 13 13.26 -2.72 26.05
CA ARG A 13 14.69 -3.06 25.97
C ARG A 13 15.01 -3.88 24.74
N ILE A 14 14.19 -4.87 24.40
CA ILE A 14 14.38 -5.69 23.19
C ILE A 14 14.20 -4.83 21.93
N ALA A 15 13.21 -3.94 21.90
CA ALA A 15 13.00 -3.01 20.80
C ALA A 15 14.21 -2.06 20.62
N ALA A 16 14.77 -1.52 21.72
CA ALA A 16 15.95 -0.67 21.71
C ALA A 16 17.22 -1.42 21.22
N GLU A 17 17.36 -2.69 21.58
CA GLU A 17 18.50 -3.53 21.17
C GLU A 17 18.43 -3.92 19.69
N LEU A 18 17.20 -4.16 19.16
CA LEU A 18 16.96 -4.36 17.73
C LEU A 18 17.27 -3.10 16.91
N VAL A 19 16.87 -1.93 17.40
CA VAL A 19 17.22 -0.63 16.78
C VAL A 19 18.74 -0.40 16.77
N ALA A 20 19.45 -0.79 17.83
CA ALA A 20 20.90 -0.69 17.89
C ALA A 20 21.60 -1.60 16.86
N ARG A 21 21.06 -2.79 16.61
CA ARG A 21 21.56 -3.73 15.60
C ARG A 21 21.29 -3.28 14.15
N THR A 22 20.14 -2.64 13.90
CA THR A 22 19.78 -2.12 12.55
C THR A 22 20.55 -0.82 12.22
N ARG A 23 20.95 -0.01 13.22
CA ARG A 23 21.79 1.19 13.02
C ARG A 23 23.25 0.89 12.61
N GLY A 24 23.69 -0.35 12.73
CA GLY A 24 25.00 -0.79 12.23
C GLY A 24 25.11 -0.87 10.70
N ASN A 25 24.01 -0.80 9.95
CA ASN A 25 23.96 -0.82 8.48
C ASN A 25 23.42 0.51 7.94
N GLY A 26 24.19 1.54 8.09
CA GLY A 26 24.27 2.85 7.43
C GLY A 26 23.10 3.33 6.56
N VAL A 27 22.02 3.84 7.17
CA VAL A 27 21.18 4.89 6.58
C VAL A 27 20.79 5.83 7.71
N ALA A 28 21.18 7.11 7.62
CA ALA A 28 20.83 8.13 8.59
C ALA A 28 19.31 8.45 8.52
N PRO A 29 18.63 8.59 9.66
CA PRO A 29 17.24 9.02 9.68
C PRO A 29 17.16 10.53 9.42
N THR A 30 16.29 10.94 8.49
CA THR A 30 15.84 12.31 8.38
C THR A 30 14.81 12.57 9.48
N GLU A 31 15.02 13.62 10.27
CA GLU A 31 14.09 14.08 11.30
C GLU A 31 12.71 14.42 10.67
N PRO A 32 11.60 14.04 11.31
CA PRO A 32 10.27 14.48 10.90
C PRO A 32 10.08 15.97 11.27
N PRO A 33 9.35 16.75 10.46
CA PRO A 33 9.00 18.12 10.82
C PRO A 33 8.01 18.14 12.00
N ASP A 34 8.34 18.95 13.01
CA ASP A 34 7.46 19.26 14.14
C ASP A 34 6.19 20.01 13.67
N GLY A 35 5.03 19.43 13.90
CA GLY A 35 3.72 20.04 13.71
C GLY A 35 2.63 19.02 13.41
N PRO A 36 1.39 19.25 13.86
CA PRO A 36 0.29 18.36 13.54
C PRO A 36 0.03 18.36 12.04
N SER A 37 -0.03 17.17 11.46
CA SER A 37 -0.26 16.95 10.04
C SER A 37 -1.68 17.39 9.67
N ARG A 38 -1.78 18.16 8.59
CA ARG A 38 -3.05 18.61 7.97
C ARG A 38 -4.03 17.48 7.62
N ALA A 39 -3.62 16.22 7.83
CA ALA A 39 -4.46 15.04 7.64
C ALA A 39 -5.43 14.80 8.80
N ASP A 40 -5.11 15.28 10.00
CA ASP A 40 -5.95 15.07 11.20
C ASP A 40 -7.12 16.05 11.26
N GLU A 41 -7.04 17.20 10.58
CA GLU A 41 -8.14 18.19 10.50
C GLU A 41 -9.25 17.79 9.53
N ILE A 42 -8.98 16.92 8.55
CA ILE A 42 -9.98 16.54 7.53
C ILE A 42 -10.92 15.42 8.01
N ALA A 43 -10.55 14.70 9.06
CA ALA A 43 -11.33 13.58 9.56
C ALA A 43 -12.50 13.97 10.48
N THR A 44 -12.55 15.23 10.95
CA THR A 44 -13.55 15.67 11.94
C THR A 44 -14.74 16.45 11.33
N GLU A 45 -14.67 16.83 10.04
CA GLU A 45 -15.70 17.66 9.38
C GLU A 45 -16.70 16.90 8.50
N ALA A 46 -16.62 15.57 8.42
CA ALA A 46 -17.46 14.77 7.52
C ALA A 46 -18.75 14.21 8.16
N ALA A 47 -19.16 14.66 9.31
CA ALA A 47 -20.33 14.16 10.00
C ALA A 47 -21.29 15.30 10.46
N ASP A 48 -21.75 16.13 9.55
CA ASP A 48 -23.06 16.78 9.61
C ASP A 48 -23.27 17.68 8.36
N GLY A 49 -24.40 17.52 7.66
CA GLY A 49 -24.76 18.42 6.57
C GLY A 49 -25.64 17.80 5.49
N SER A 50 -26.93 17.78 5.80
CA SER A 50 -28.04 17.51 4.87
C SER A 50 -28.10 18.51 3.72
N ALA A 51 -28.40 17.97 2.54
CA ALA A 51 -29.23 18.52 1.45
C ALA A 51 -28.93 19.93 0.87
N GLY A 52 -28.78 19.94 -0.45
CA GLY A 52 -29.28 21.04 -1.26
C GLY A 52 -28.34 21.61 -2.33
N GLU A 53 -28.61 21.22 -3.56
CA GLU A 53 -28.61 22.04 -4.77
C GLU A 53 -27.33 22.57 -5.42
N ASP A 54 -27.30 22.26 -6.72
CA ASP A 54 -26.61 22.95 -7.81
C ASP A 54 -25.10 22.86 -7.89
N ARG A 55 -24.62 21.80 -8.53
CA ARG A 55 -23.33 21.77 -9.22
C ARG A 55 -23.59 21.83 -10.73
N PRO A 56 -22.96 22.77 -11.47
CA PRO A 56 -23.04 22.80 -12.91
C PRO A 56 -22.50 21.49 -13.47
N GLY A 57 -23.30 20.83 -14.30
CA GLY A 57 -23.01 19.55 -14.91
C GLY A 57 -21.72 19.60 -15.74
N LEU A 58 -20.84 18.68 -15.45
CA LEU A 58 -19.83 18.19 -16.38
C LEU A 58 -20.49 17.14 -17.29
N ASP A 59 -21.58 17.55 -17.95
CA ASP A 59 -22.15 16.81 -19.07
C ASP A 59 -21.19 16.91 -20.25
N GLY A 60 -20.56 15.81 -20.60
CA GLY A 60 -19.78 15.73 -21.84
C GLY A 60 -18.53 14.88 -21.80
N MET A 61 -18.20 14.25 -20.66
CA MET A 61 -17.14 13.24 -20.64
C MET A 61 -17.79 11.86 -20.55
N GLU A 62 -18.19 11.34 -21.71
CA GLU A 62 -18.44 9.91 -21.85
C GLU A 62 -17.24 9.17 -21.23
N PRO A 63 -17.43 8.33 -20.20
CA PRO A 63 -16.35 7.46 -19.75
C PRO A 63 -15.99 6.62 -20.98
N GLY A 64 -14.79 6.80 -21.50
CA GLY A 64 -14.31 5.97 -22.59
C GLY A 64 -14.50 4.53 -22.23
N THR A 65 -15.59 3.97 -22.72
CA THR A 65 -15.95 2.56 -22.58
C THR A 65 -14.92 1.80 -23.42
N THR A 66 -13.75 1.58 -22.82
CA THR A 66 -12.89 0.52 -23.31
C THR A 66 -13.75 -0.73 -23.18
N HIS A 67 -14.22 -1.27 -24.29
CA HIS A 67 -14.84 -2.58 -24.37
C HIS A 67 -13.89 -3.59 -23.73
N LEU A 68 -14.02 -3.75 -22.41
CA LEU A 68 -13.50 -4.91 -21.72
C LEU A 68 -14.40 -6.03 -22.18
N ASP A 69 -13.84 -6.90 -23.00
CA ASP A 69 -14.46 -8.10 -23.51
C ASP A 69 -15.29 -8.79 -22.41
N ALA A 70 -16.52 -9.21 -22.74
CA ALA A 70 -17.46 -9.86 -21.83
C ALA A 70 -16.94 -11.20 -21.25
N SER A 71 -15.76 -11.65 -21.68
CA SER A 71 -14.98 -12.76 -21.12
C SER A 71 -14.07 -12.32 -19.95
N ALA A 72 -14.25 -11.11 -19.38
CA ALA A 72 -13.39 -10.60 -18.32
C ALA A 72 -13.30 -11.60 -17.15
N ARG A 73 -12.09 -12.11 -16.91
CA ARG A 73 -11.73 -12.99 -15.80
C ARG A 73 -11.89 -12.22 -14.51
N ARG A 74 -13.10 -12.29 -13.92
CA ARG A 74 -13.48 -11.54 -12.73
C ARG A 74 -13.28 -12.38 -11.48
N ILE A 75 -12.63 -11.80 -10.47
CA ILE A 75 -12.41 -12.45 -9.18
C ILE A 75 -12.70 -11.47 -8.04
N PRO A 76 -13.18 -11.95 -6.89
CA PRO A 76 -13.36 -11.10 -5.73
C PRO A 76 -12.01 -10.62 -5.18
N ILE A 77 -12.06 -9.48 -4.51
CA ILE A 77 -10.93 -8.88 -3.81
C ILE A 77 -11.00 -9.27 -2.34
N GLY A 78 -9.90 -9.73 -1.79
CA GLY A 78 -9.68 -9.88 -0.35
C GLY A 78 -8.70 -8.81 0.12
N VAL A 79 -9.13 -7.96 1.03
CA VAL A 79 -8.31 -6.89 1.59
C VAL A 79 -7.82 -7.28 2.98
N ALA A 80 -6.49 -7.19 3.18
CA ALA A 80 -5.86 -7.39 4.49
C ALA A 80 -5.25 -6.08 4.98
N ALA A 81 -5.66 -5.61 6.17
CA ALA A 81 -4.98 -4.50 6.85
C ALA A 81 -3.67 -5.02 7.46
N HIS A 82 -3.79 -5.99 8.33
CA HIS A 82 -2.70 -6.72 8.94
C HIS A 82 -3.12 -8.18 9.11
N GLU A 83 -2.15 -9.09 9.06
CA GLU A 83 -2.40 -10.52 9.22
C GLU A 83 -1.29 -11.13 10.09
N LEU A 84 -1.64 -11.53 11.29
CA LEU A 84 -0.75 -12.24 12.19
C LEU A 84 -1.12 -13.72 12.19
N VAL A 85 -0.24 -14.56 11.68
CA VAL A 85 -0.32 -16.01 11.83
C VAL A 85 0.69 -16.45 12.86
N LEU A 86 0.33 -17.40 13.74
CA LEU A 86 1.18 -17.87 14.81
C LEU A 86 1.49 -19.37 14.68
N SER A 87 2.65 -19.74 15.19
CA SER A 87 2.91 -21.13 15.56
C SER A 87 2.16 -21.47 16.85
N GLU A 88 1.91 -22.73 17.07
CA GLU A 88 1.27 -23.20 18.32
C GLU A 88 2.13 -22.85 19.56
N GLY A 89 3.46 -22.90 19.41
CA GLY A 89 4.40 -22.53 20.48
C GLY A 89 4.31 -21.06 20.86
N ASP A 90 4.27 -20.15 19.85
CA ASP A 90 4.14 -18.73 20.07
C ASP A 90 2.76 -18.35 20.61
N TRP A 91 1.71 -19.05 20.16
CA TRP A 91 0.38 -18.90 20.75
C TRP A 91 0.41 -19.16 22.25
N ARG A 92 1.00 -20.31 22.68
CA ARG A 92 1.11 -20.65 24.11
C ARG A 92 1.92 -19.63 24.89
N THR A 93 2.95 -19.05 24.28
CA THR A 93 3.74 -17.99 24.92
C THR A 93 2.92 -16.72 25.13
N LEU A 94 2.07 -16.35 24.16
CA LEU A 94 1.26 -15.12 24.20
C LEU A 94 0.01 -15.27 25.06
N PHE A 95 -0.68 -16.43 24.99
CA PHE A 95 -2.01 -16.64 25.56
C PHE A 95 -2.08 -17.74 26.61
N GLY A 96 -0.98 -18.45 26.86
CA GLY A 96 -0.94 -19.58 27.81
C GLY A 96 -1.56 -20.87 27.24
N ALA A 97 -2.17 -21.65 28.11
CA ALA A 97 -2.76 -22.93 27.74
C ALA A 97 -4.16 -22.83 27.11
N VAL A 98 -4.73 -21.63 27.03
CA VAL A 98 -6.06 -21.41 26.43
C VAL A 98 -5.98 -21.55 24.92
N GLY A 99 -6.82 -22.40 24.34
CA GLY A 99 -6.92 -22.53 22.88
C GLY A 99 -7.60 -21.32 22.23
N PRO A 100 -7.40 -21.13 20.91
CA PRO A 100 -7.99 -20.00 20.19
C PRO A 100 -9.51 -20.11 20.08
N THR A 101 -10.19 -18.97 20.16
CA THR A 101 -11.63 -18.87 19.96
C THR A 101 -11.92 -18.29 18.57
N THR A 102 -12.55 -19.05 17.68
CA THR A 102 -12.94 -18.56 16.37
C THR A 102 -13.97 -17.44 16.48
N ASP A 103 -13.68 -16.32 15.86
CA ASP A 103 -14.62 -15.20 15.70
C ASP A 103 -15.44 -15.35 14.40
N ARG A 104 -14.74 -15.43 13.27
CA ARG A 104 -15.38 -15.59 11.97
C ARG A 104 -14.49 -16.32 10.96
N PRO A 105 -15.09 -17.04 9.98
CA PRO A 105 -14.34 -17.58 8.86
C PRO A 105 -13.87 -16.47 7.92
N LEU A 106 -12.76 -16.72 7.23
CA LEU A 106 -12.31 -15.96 6.07
C LEU A 106 -12.81 -16.61 4.78
N ARG A 107 -12.65 -15.89 3.65
CA ARG A 107 -13.05 -16.42 2.34
C ARG A 107 -12.30 -17.70 1.97
N GLN A 108 -11.03 -17.79 2.31
CA GLN A 108 -10.25 -18.98 2.03
C GLN A 108 -10.64 -20.12 2.98
N PRO A 109 -10.96 -21.32 2.45
CA PRO A 109 -11.37 -22.45 3.26
C PRO A 109 -10.37 -22.78 4.36
N GLY A 110 -10.88 -23.04 5.55
CA GLY A 110 -10.08 -23.38 6.72
C GLY A 110 -9.37 -22.21 7.38
N GLN A 111 -9.40 -21.02 6.81
CA GLN A 111 -8.87 -19.81 7.44
C GLN A 111 -9.94 -19.12 8.28
N VAL A 112 -9.53 -18.64 9.44
CA VAL A 112 -10.41 -17.97 10.41
C VAL A 112 -9.72 -16.77 11.04
N ILE A 113 -10.48 -15.85 11.56
CA ILE A 113 -10.01 -14.83 12.51
C ILE A 113 -10.35 -15.34 13.93
N TYR A 114 -9.39 -15.24 14.84
CA TYR A 114 -9.61 -15.49 16.25
C TYR A 114 -10.04 -14.22 16.99
N ARG A 115 -10.74 -14.40 18.12
CA ARG A 115 -11.17 -13.28 18.98
C ARG A 115 -10.01 -12.66 19.73
N GLU A 116 -9.00 -13.44 19.97
CA GLU A 116 -7.82 -13.04 20.70
C GLU A 116 -7.02 -12.03 19.88
N THR A 117 -6.63 -10.94 20.53
CA THR A 117 -5.85 -9.88 19.93
C THR A 117 -4.56 -9.64 20.69
N VAL A 118 -3.60 -9.05 19.99
CA VAL A 118 -2.29 -8.71 20.54
C VAL A 118 -1.96 -7.25 20.29
N ARG A 119 -0.90 -6.76 20.95
CA ARG A 119 -0.22 -5.52 20.61
C ARG A 119 1.06 -5.83 19.85
N VAL A 120 1.35 -5.02 18.85
CA VAL A 120 2.58 -5.09 18.05
C VAL A 120 3.39 -3.85 18.36
N ILE A 121 4.59 -4.00 18.89
CA ILE A 121 5.43 -2.90 19.37
C ILE A 121 6.62 -2.73 18.43
N GLY A 122 6.62 -1.64 17.69
CA GLY A 122 7.73 -1.20 16.84
C GLY A 122 8.57 -0.09 17.47
N PRO A 123 9.66 0.32 16.81
CA PRO A 123 10.59 1.31 17.34
C PRO A 123 10.01 2.73 17.47
N ALA A 124 8.95 3.08 16.71
CA ALA A 124 8.36 4.42 16.73
C ALA A 124 6.89 4.44 17.22
N GLY A 125 6.32 3.29 17.58
CA GLY A 125 4.94 3.23 18.04
C GLY A 125 4.40 1.81 18.14
N GLU A 126 3.09 1.69 18.39
CA GLU A 126 2.44 0.39 18.51
C GLU A 126 1.16 0.29 17.68
N LEU A 127 0.78 -0.95 17.35
CA LEU A 127 -0.54 -1.32 16.85
C LEU A 127 -1.23 -2.15 17.91
N SER A 128 -2.41 -1.73 18.34
CA SER A 128 -3.23 -2.44 19.31
C SER A 128 -4.41 -3.14 18.62
N GLY A 129 -4.91 -4.22 19.23
CA GLY A 129 -6.07 -4.93 18.71
C GLY A 129 -5.79 -5.74 17.44
N VAL A 130 -4.53 -6.12 17.19
CA VAL A 130 -4.17 -6.97 16.05
C VAL A 130 -4.71 -8.38 16.28
N ALA A 131 -5.68 -8.78 15.44
CA ALA A 131 -6.29 -10.10 15.51
C ALA A 131 -5.35 -11.19 14.96
N VAL A 132 -5.43 -12.37 15.53
CA VAL A 132 -4.68 -13.53 15.06
C VAL A 132 -5.49 -14.29 14.02
N THR A 133 -4.83 -14.65 12.92
CA THR A 133 -5.41 -15.44 11.83
C THR A 133 -5.03 -16.92 12.00
N GLY A 134 -6.02 -17.79 11.97
CA GLY A 134 -5.85 -19.25 12.00
C GLY A 134 -6.00 -19.88 10.62
N PRO A 135 -5.62 -21.17 10.53
CA PRO A 135 -5.09 -22.03 11.58
C PRO A 135 -3.63 -21.72 11.92
N PHE A 136 -3.11 -22.35 12.97
CA PHE A 136 -1.69 -22.28 13.30
C PHE A 136 -0.83 -22.69 12.12
N ARG A 137 0.33 -22.02 12.00
CA ARG A 137 1.34 -22.32 11.00
C ARG A 137 2.57 -22.92 11.65
N GLU A 138 3.45 -23.48 10.84
CA GLU A 138 4.74 -23.98 11.33
C GLU A 138 5.57 -22.84 11.94
N ARG A 139 5.50 -21.65 11.34
CA ARG A 139 6.23 -20.45 11.77
C ARG A 139 5.30 -19.26 11.87
N SER A 140 5.51 -18.44 12.90
CA SER A 140 4.80 -17.18 13.05
C SER A 140 5.27 -16.14 12.05
N ARG A 141 4.35 -15.30 11.59
CA ARG A 141 4.63 -14.19 10.68
C ARG A 141 3.59 -13.09 10.83
N LEU A 142 4.04 -11.85 10.80
CA LEU A 142 3.19 -10.68 10.71
C LEU A 142 3.30 -10.06 9.30
N ALA A 143 2.17 -9.91 8.63
CA ALA A 143 2.07 -9.11 7.42
C ALA A 143 1.39 -7.77 7.76
N LEU A 144 2.01 -6.66 7.39
CA LEU A 144 1.50 -5.30 7.59
C LEU A 144 1.42 -4.57 6.26
N ALA A 145 0.41 -3.73 6.07
CA ALA A 145 0.45 -2.73 5.01
C ALA A 145 1.65 -1.79 5.23
N ARG A 146 2.18 -1.23 4.15
CA ARG A 146 3.37 -0.36 4.24
C ARG A 146 3.12 0.88 5.11
N SER A 147 1.93 1.46 5.06
CA SER A 147 1.55 2.60 5.90
C SER A 147 1.55 2.24 7.39
N GLU A 148 1.04 1.06 7.75
CA GLU A 148 1.04 0.57 9.13
C GLU A 148 2.46 0.30 9.64
N ALA A 149 3.30 -0.35 8.81
CA ALA A 149 4.69 -0.60 9.14
C ALA A 149 5.45 0.71 9.40
N ARG A 150 5.26 1.73 8.56
CA ARG A 150 5.86 3.06 8.74
C ARG A 150 5.40 3.73 10.02
N ARG A 151 4.11 3.63 10.37
CA ARG A 151 3.56 4.23 11.59
C ARG A 151 4.26 3.74 12.86
N ILE A 152 4.70 2.49 12.87
CA ILE A 152 5.45 1.91 14.00
C ILE A 152 6.97 1.91 13.78
N GLY A 153 7.46 2.60 12.74
CA GLY A 153 8.90 2.79 12.47
C GLY A 153 9.59 1.58 11.84
N LEU A 154 8.86 0.75 11.09
CA LEU A 154 9.41 -0.41 10.40
C LEU A 154 9.46 -0.20 8.88
N ALA A 155 10.41 -0.87 8.23
CA ALA A 155 10.54 -0.93 6.78
C ALA A 155 10.75 -2.38 6.30
N PRO A 156 9.74 -3.26 6.49
CA PRO A 156 9.87 -4.64 6.10
C PRO A 156 9.88 -4.81 4.58
N PRO A 157 10.49 -5.89 4.08
CA PRO A 157 10.51 -6.20 2.65
C PRO A 157 9.10 -6.56 2.15
N VAL A 158 8.85 -6.31 0.87
CA VAL A 158 7.67 -6.83 0.17
C VAL A 158 7.93 -8.29 -0.19
N CYS A 159 7.02 -9.17 0.20
CA CYS A 159 7.18 -10.62 0.04
C CYS A 159 5.91 -11.26 -0.51
N GLY A 160 6.08 -12.28 -1.34
CA GLY A 160 5.01 -13.19 -1.74
C GLY A 160 4.47 -14.02 -0.58
N PRO A 161 3.31 -14.67 -0.77
CA PRO A 161 2.63 -15.40 0.32
C PRO A 161 3.43 -16.59 0.87
N LEU A 162 4.34 -17.16 0.08
CA LEU A 162 5.17 -18.33 0.45
C LEU A 162 6.61 -17.94 0.82
N GLU A 163 6.96 -16.66 0.71
CA GLU A 163 8.30 -16.19 1.05
C GLU A 163 8.41 -15.94 2.54
N LEU A 164 9.42 -16.54 3.16
CA LEU A 164 9.80 -16.27 4.54
C LEU A 164 11.05 -15.37 4.54
N ARG A 165 10.89 -14.18 5.08
CA ARG A 165 11.98 -13.23 5.28
C ARG A 165 12.04 -12.88 6.75
N GLU A 166 13.24 -12.87 7.30
CA GLU A 166 13.49 -12.61 8.73
C GLU A 166 14.30 -11.31 8.94
N ASP A 167 14.50 -10.55 7.86
CA ASP A 167 15.33 -9.34 7.88
C ASP A 167 14.77 -8.25 8.82
N VAL A 168 13.46 -8.24 8.99
CA VAL A 168 12.75 -7.32 9.90
C VAL A 168 11.83 -8.12 10.80
N ALA A 169 11.93 -7.90 12.09
CA ALA A 169 11.08 -8.54 13.08
C ALA A 169 10.54 -7.50 14.07
N VAL A 170 9.45 -7.86 14.75
CA VAL A 170 8.76 -6.98 15.69
C VAL A 170 8.36 -7.73 16.93
N THR A 171 8.26 -7.04 18.06
CA THR A 171 7.75 -7.62 19.29
C THR A 171 6.23 -7.65 19.29
N VAL A 172 5.67 -8.83 19.46
CA VAL A 172 4.24 -9.07 19.65
C VAL A 172 4.00 -9.38 21.11
N VAL A 173 3.04 -8.69 21.72
CA VAL A 173 2.71 -8.81 23.16
C VAL A 173 1.28 -9.27 23.32
N GLY A 174 1.11 -10.42 23.95
CA GLY A 174 -0.16 -10.97 24.39
C GLY A 174 -0.42 -10.74 25.89
N PRO A 175 -1.51 -11.27 26.42
CA PRO A 175 -1.86 -11.11 27.83
C PRO A 175 -0.92 -11.85 28.81
N VAL A 176 -0.21 -12.88 28.35
CA VAL A 176 0.62 -13.73 29.21
C VAL A 176 2.13 -13.50 28.95
N GLY A 177 2.51 -13.18 27.72
CA GLY A 177 3.92 -13.03 27.35
C GLY A 177 4.13 -12.28 26.04
N SER A 178 5.36 -12.34 25.53
CA SER A 178 5.71 -11.72 24.27
C SER A 178 6.62 -12.62 23.43
N VAL A 179 6.55 -12.44 22.12
CA VAL A 179 7.39 -13.13 21.13
C VAL A 179 7.91 -12.13 20.10
N VAL A 180 9.00 -12.49 19.43
CA VAL A 180 9.52 -11.72 18.30
C VAL A 180 9.13 -12.43 17.01
N VAL A 181 8.45 -11.73 16.13
CA VAL A 181 7.85 -12.29 14.91
C VAL A 181 8.41 -11.61 13.68
N PRO A 182 8.86 -12.37 12.66
CA PRO A 182 9.23 -11.83 11.36
C PRO A 182 8.08 -11.04 10.73
N THR A 183 8.41 -9.91 10.12
CA THR A 183 7.43 -8.97 9.58
C THR A 183 7.71 -8.68 8.11
N VAL A 184 6.66 -8.67 7.29
CA VAL A 184 6.71 -8.41 5.85
C VAL A 184 5.61 -7.45 5.42
N VAL A 185 5.76 -6.82 4.25
CA VAL A 185 4.65 -6.23 3.50
C VAL A 185 4.18 -7.28 2.50
N PRO A 186 2.91 -7.68 2.50
CA PRO A 186 2.43 -8.67 1.53
C PRO A 186 2.43 -8.09 0.12
N ALA A 187 2.96 -8.83 -0.84
CA ALA A 187 2.80 -8.50 -2.25
C ALA A 187 1.39 -8.87 -2.73
N ALA A 188 0.81 -8.07 -3.61
CA ALA A 188 -0.43 -8.44 -4.28
C ALA A 188 -0.28 -9.78 -5.01
N HIS A 189 -1.27 -10.66 -4.90
CA HIS A 189 -1.26 -11.96 -5.56
C HIS A 189 -2.68 -12.49 -5.82
N VAL A 190 -2.79 -13.39 -6.80
CA VAL A 190 -4.05 -14.06 -7.15
C VAL A 190 -3.99 -15.51 -6.71
N TYR A 191 -4.99 -15.94 -5.94
CA TYR A 191 -5.28 -17.35 -5.74
C TYR A 191 -6.34 -17.82 -6.73
N LEU A 192 -6.17 -19.02 -7.29
CA LEU A 192 -7.16 -19.71 -8.10
C LEU A 192 -7.24 -21.18 -7.66
N ASP A 193 -8.45 -21.69 -7.62
CA ASP A 193 -8.66 -23.13 -7.65
C ASP A 193 -8.34 -23.70 -9.05
N PRO A 194 -8.10 -25.02 -9.21
CA PRO A 194 -7.76 -25.60 -10.49
C PRO A 194 -8.80 -25.36 -11.60
N ALA A 195 -10.11 -25.40 -11.27
CA ALA A 195 -11.18 -25.19 -12.25
C ALA A 195 -11.23 -23.74 -12.74
N SER A 196 -11.02 -22.78 -11.84
CA SER A 196 -10.90 -21.36 -12.20
C SER A 196 -9.64 -21.09 -13.01
N ALA A 197 -8.52 -21.73 -12.67
CA ALA A 197 -7.27 -21.62 -13.42
C ALA A 197 -7.44 -22.13 -14.87
N GLU A 198 -8.05 -23.29 -15.03
CA GLU A 198 -8.38 -23.85 -16.36
C GLU A 198 -9.33 -22.93 -17.14
N ARG A 199 -10.44 -22.50 -16.54
CA ARG A 199 -11.41 -21.58 -17.15
C ARG A 199 -10.77 -20.28 -17.61
N PHE A 200 -9.78 -19.77 -16.86
CA PHE A 200 -9.09 -18.52 -17.18
C PHE A 200 -7.87 -18.74 -18.10
N GLY A 201 -7.47 -19.99 -18.37
CA GLY A 201 -6.27 -20.32 -19.11
C GLY A 201 -4.99 -19.83 -18.41
N LEU A 202 -4.96 -19.91 -17.07
CA LEU A 202 -3.85 -19.47 -16.24
C LEU A 202 -3.23 -20.66 -15.50
N SER A 203 -1.93 -20.61 -15.30
CA SER A 203 -1.18 -21.64 -14.58
C SER A 203 -0.48 -21.07 -13.35
N HIS A 204 -0.11 -21.94 -12.42
CA HIS A 204 0.68 -21.58 -11.25
C HIS A 204 1.98 -20.87 -11.67
N GLY A 205 2.32 -19.79 -10.98
CA GLY A 205 3.50 -18.97 -11.26
C GLY A 205 3.35 -18.00 -12.45
N ARG A 206 2.25 -18.06 -13.21
CA ARG A 206 1.97 -17.08 -14.26
C ARG A 206 1.83 -15.69 -13.63
N ARG A 207 2.35 -14.66 -14.30
CA ARG A 207 2.15 -13.26 -13.92
C ARG A 207 1.08 -12.64 -14.80
N VAL A 208 0.21 -11.85 -14.19
CA VAL A 208 -0.93 -11.20 -14.84
C VAL A 208 -0.97 -9.72 -14.45
N HIS A 209 -1.76 -8.93 -15.19
CA HIS A 209 -2.16 -7.61 -14.76
C HIS A 209 -3.56 -7.71 -14.16
N VAL A 210 -3.81 -6.97 -13.08
CA VAL A 210 -5.11 -6.99 -12.41
C VAL A 210 -5.63 -5.57 -12.25
N ARG A 211 -6.79 -5.29 -12.81
CA ARG A 211 -7.47 -4.01 -12.69
C ARG A 211 -8.43 -4.04 -11.50
N CYS A 212 -8.23 -3.12 -10.58
CA CYS A 212 -9.14 -2.80 -9.49
C CYS A 212 -9.78 -1.45 -9.77
N ALA A 213 -11.10 -1.36 -9.72
CA ALA A 213 -11.83 -0.13 -10.00
C ALA A 213 -12.99 0.04 -9.02
N GLY A 214 -12.90 1.06 -8.19
CA GLY A 214 -13.92 1.51 -7.27
C GLY A 214 -14.56 2.83 -7.71
N ALA A 215 -15.32 3.45 -6.82
CA ALA A 215 -15.99 4.72 -7.09
C ALA A 215 -14.97 5.85 -7.36
N GLY A 216 -14.89 6.30 -8.62
CA GLY A 216 -14.06 7.43 -9.03
C GLY A 216 -12.55 7.16 -9.11
N ARG A 217 -12.09 5.92 -8.86
CA ARG A 217 -10.69 5.51 -8.94
C ARG A 217 -10.55 4.16 -9.63
N ALA A 218 -9.43 3.99 -10.34
CA ALA A 218 -9.03 2.70 -10.87
C ALA A 218 -7.51 2.61 -10.92
N ILE A 219 -6.97 1.48 -10.51
CA ILE A 219 -5.57 1.15 -10.68
C ILE A 219 -5.42 -0.18 -11.40
N THR A 220 -4.29 -0.38 -12.04
CA THR A 220 -3.89 -1.68 -12.56
C THR A 220 -2.61 -2.10 -11.88
N LEU A 221 -2.67 -3.20 -11.16
CA LEU A 221 -1.51 -3.85 -10.59
C LEU A 221 -0.84 -4.66 -11.68
N HIS A 222 0.46 -4.49 -11.84
CA HIS A 222 1.26 -5.19 -12.84
C HIS A 222 2.03 -6.34 -12.21
N ASP A 223 2.34 -7.36 -13.02
CA ASP A 223 3.17 -8.49 -12.60
C ASP A 223 2.69 -9.24 -11.35
N VAL A 224 1.36 -9.32 -11.18
CA VAL A 224 0.74 -10.02 -10.06
C VAL A 224 0.88 -11.53 -10.26
N PRO A 225 1.53 -12.26 -9.33
CA PRO A 225 1.69 -13.70 -9.47
C PRO A 225 0.38 -14.44 -9.19
N VAL A 226 0.18 -15.52 -9.95
CA VAL A 226 -0.95 -16.44 -9.80
C VAL A 226 -0.49 -17.70 -9.05
N PHE A 227 -1.20 -18.04 -7.99
CA PHE A 227 -1.02 -19.26 -7.23
C PHE A 227 -2.23 -20.16 -7.42
N VAL A 228 -2.03 -21.33 -8.06
CA VAL A 228 -3.10 -22.34 -8.17
C VAL A 228 -2.96 -23.29 -7.00
N VAL A 229 -3.98 -23.29 -6.12
CA VAL A 229 -4.02 -24.07 -4.86
C VAL A 229 -5.35 -24.80 -4.78
N GLY A 230 -5.31 -26.12 -4.63
CA GLY A 230 -6.46 -27.01 -4.82
C GLY A 230 -7.69 -26.71 -3.95
N GLU A 231 -7.51 -26.15 -2.76
CA GLU A 231 -8.59 -25.88 -1.82
C GLU A 231 -8.96 -24.40 -1.71
N PHE A 232 -8.23 -23.51 -2.40
CA PHE A 232 -8.46 -22.07 -2.27
C PHE A 232 -9.52 -21.59 -3.26
N ALA A 233 -10.38 -20.68 -2.80
CA ALA A 233 -11.28 -19.96 -3.66
C ALA A 233 -10.53 -18.92 -4.51
N ALA A 234 -11.04 -18.65 -5.72
CA ALA A 234 -10.50 -17.59 -6.56
C ALA A 234 -10.59 -16.24 -5.84
N GLU A 235 -9.46 -15.53 -5.70
CA GLU A 235 -9.38 -14.27 -4.98
C GLU A 235 -8.12 -13.48 -5.37
N LEU A 236 -8.26 -12.16 -5.53
CA LEU A 236 -7.14 -11.23 -5.51
C LEU A 236 -6.89 -10.83 -4.05
N ARG A 237 -5.69 -11.05 -3.55
CA ARG A 237 -5.27 -10.56 -2.23
C ARG A 237 -4.44 -9.30 -2.40
N ILE A 238 -4.87 -8.23 -1.76
CA ILE A 238 -4.18 -6.93 -1.69
C ILE A 238 -4.17 -6.42 -0.25
N ASP A 239 -3.28 -5.49 0.03
CA ASP A 239 -3.29 -4.80 1.32
C ASP A 239 -4.24 -3.58 1.32
N VAL A 240 -4.39 -2.97 2.49
CA VAL A 240 -5.28 -1.81 2.67
C VAL A 240 -4.77 -0.57 1.92
N ASP A 241 -3.47 -0.42 1.70
CA ASP A 241 -2.90 0.72 0.96
C ASP A 241 -3.28 0.62 -0.52
N GLU A 242 -3.17 -0.58 -1.10
CA GLU A 242 -3.55 -0.86 -2.49
C GLU A 242 -5.07 -0.72 -2.68
N ALA A 243 -5.87 -1.23 -1.74
CA ALA A 243 -7.32 -1.09 -1.74
C ALA A 243 -7.76 0.38 -1.69
N ASN A 244 -7.18 1.17 -0.79
CA ASN A 244 -7.44 2.61 -0.69
C ASN A 244 -7.03 3.36 -1.97
N ALA A 245 -5.90 3.01 -2.57
CA ALA A 245 -5.45 3.62 -3.82
C ALA A 245 -6.43 3.36 -4.98
N ALA A 246 -7.03 2.16 -5.02
CA ALA A 246 -8.02 1.76 -6.02
C ALA A 246 -9.45 2.23 -5.70
N GLY A 247 -9.72 2.63 -4.46
CA GLY A 247 -11.07 2.94 -3.97
C GLY A 247 -11.97 1.71 -3.90
N VAL A 248 -11.41 0.55 -3.55
CA VAL A 248 -12.13 -0.73 -3.44
C VAL A 248 -12.08 -1.26 -2.00
N GLY A 249 -13.05 -2.13 -1.68
CA GLY A 249 -13.15 -2.80 -0.40
C GLY A 249 -13.10 -4.33 -0.52
N ASP A 250 -13.14 -4.99 0.64
CA ASP A 250 -13.24 -6.44 0.71
C ASP A 250 -14.54 -6.94 0.07
N GLY A 251 -14.44 -7.94 -0.81
CA GLY A 251 -15.57 -8.48 -1.56
C GLY A 251 -15.88 -7.78 -2.89
N ASP A 252 -15.30 -6.61 -3.17
CA ASP A 252 -15.37 -5.99 -4.49
C ASP A 252 -14.72 -6.89 -5.55
N VAL A 253 -14.89 -6.54 -6.81
CA VAL A 253 -14.48 -7.40 -7.93
C VAL A 253 -13.35 -6.76 -8.73
N ALA A 254 -12.28 -7.52 -8.91
CA ALA A 254 -11.17 -7.20 -9.81
C ALA A 254 -11.30 -7.92 -11.16
N SER A 255 -10.64 -7.39 -12.18
CA SER A 255 -10.55 -8.00 -13.51
C SER A 255 -9.11 -8.39 -13.81
N ILE A 256 -8.87 -9.68 -14.10
CA ILE A 256 -7.58 -10.15 -14.57
C ILE A 256 -7.44 -9.82 -16.06
N LEU A 257 -6.39 -9.11 -16.40
CA LEU A 257 -6.03 -8.73 -17.76
C LEU A 257 -4.93 -9.65 -18.27
N ASP A 258 -4.97 -10.02 -19.53
CA ASP A 258 -3.87 -10.75 -20.14
C ASP A 258 -2.65 -9.82 -20.25
N PRO A 259 -1.42 -10.26 -19.90
CA PRO A 259 -0.23 -9.45 -20.06
C PRO A 259 0.05 -9.04 -21.51
N THR A 260 -0.51 -9.77 -22.49
CA THR A 260 -0.48 -9.42 -23.91
C THR A 260 -1.52 -8.39 -24.32
N THR A 261 -2.52 -8.10 -23.45
CA THR A 261 -3.47 -7.03 -23.72
C THR A 261 -2.70 -5.71 -23.66
N PRO A 262 -2.57 -4.95 -24.76
CA PRO A 262 -1.94 -3.65 -24.70
C PRO A 262 -2.71 -2.82 -23.67
N ILE A 263 -2.06 -2.47 -22.58
CA ILE A 263 -2.60 -1.42 -21.72
C ILE A 263 -2.72 -0.23 -22.66
N ALA A 264 -3.97 0.23 -22.90
CA ALA A 264 -4.17 1.39 -23.75
C ALA A 264 -3.20 2.45 -23.22
N ALA A 265 -2.12 2.64 -23.96
CA ALA A 265 -1.18 3.70 -23.65
C ALA A 265 -2.06 4.94 -23.55
N GLY A 266 -2.07 5.58 -22.38
CA GLY A 266 -2.69 6.88 -22.27
C GLY A 266 -2.20 7.70 -23.45
N PRO A 267 -2.94 8.71 -23.89
CA PRO A 267 -2.55 9.50 -25.06
C PRO A 267 -1.05 9.78 -24.95
N PRO A 268 -0.27 9.53 -26.02
CA PRO A 268 1.18 9.65 -25.94
C PRO A 268 1.49 10.96 -25.24
N PRO A 269 2.42 11.00 -24.30
CA PRO A 269 2.75 12.24 -23.63
C PRO A 269 2.97 13.24 -24.73
N ARG A 270 2.20 14.34 -24.72
CA ARG A 270 2.34 15.38 -25.73
C ARG A 270 3.81 15.76 -25.78
N THR A 271 4.53 15.21 -26.74
CA THR A 271 5.98 15.26 -26.89
C THR A 271 6.43 16.60 -27.49
N ARG A 272 6.00 17.64 -26.85
CA ARG A 272 6.76 18.90 -26.80
C ARG A 272 6.69 19.36 -25.34
N ARG A 273 7.42 18.70 -24.46
CA ARG A 273 7.83 19.34 -23.23
C ARG A 273 8.68 20.51 -23.66
N ARG A 274 8.09 21.69 -23.63
CA ARG A 274 8.90 22.91 -23.67
C ARG A 274 9.88 22.81 -22.52
N PRO A 275 11.20 22.89 -22.74
CA PRO A 275 12.16 22.87 -21.64
C PRO A 275 11.79 23.98 -20.64
N LEU A 276 11.87 23.69 -19.36
CA LEU A 276 11.60 24.64 -18.31
C LEU A 276 12.74 25.66 -18.28
N LEU A 277 12.41 26.97 -18.38
CA LEU A 277 13.35 28.05 -18.21
C LEU A 277 13.14 28.68 -16.83
N THR A 278 14.13 28.57 -15.97
CA THR A 278 14.14 29.16 -14.63
C THR A 278 14.86 30.51 -14.64
N GLU A 279 14.75 31.25 -13.53
CA GLU A 279 15.44 32.54 -13.38
C GLU A 279 16.96 32.43 -13.63
N ARG A 280 17.59 31.33 -13.21
CA ARG A 280 19.04 31.09 -13.39
C ARG A 280 19.44 30.93 -14.86
N ASP A 281 18.54 30.42 -15.68
CA ASP A 281 18.82 30.16 -17.10
C ASP A 281 18.67 31.43 -17.96
N VAL A 282 18.02 32.47 -17.42
CA VAL A 282 17.75 33.72 -18.18
C VAL A 282 19.01 34.48 -18.47
N ASP A 283 19.98 34.50 -17.58
CA ASP A 283 21.27 35.19 -17.80
C ASP A 283 22.05 34.54 -18.95
N ASP A 284 21.99 33.21 -19.08
CA ASP A 284 22.59 32.49 -20.22
C ASP A 284 21.87 32.76 -21.54
N VAL A 285 20.55 32.93 -21.51
CA VAL A 285 19.74 33.31 -22.68
C VAL A 285 20.08 34.72 -23.11
N ALA A 286 20.20 35.62 -22.14
CA ALA A 286 20.61 37.02 -22.42
C ALA A 286 22.03 37.09 -23.02
N ALA A 287 22.97 36.31 -22.51
CA ALA A 287 24.35 36.25 -23.02
C ALA A 287 24.42 35.75 -24.48
N ARG A 288 23.44 34.92 -24.91
CA ARG A 288 23.32 34.48 -26.31
C ARG A 288 22.59 35.45 -27.22
N GLY A 289 22.12 36.58 -26.68
CA GLY A 289 21.36 37.57 -27.44
C GLY A 289 19.94 37.10 -27.82
N GLU A 290 19.42 36.07 -27.17
CA GLU A 290 18.08 35.58 -27.41
C GLU A 290 17.03 36.45 -26.69
N VAL A 291 15.85 36.59 -27.32
CA VAL A 291 14.71 37.33 -26.78
C VAL A 291 13.61 36.35 -26.42
N LEU A 292 13.05 36.54 -25.25
CA LEU A 292 11.99 35.69 -24.72
C LEU A 292 10.60 36.33 -24.93
N SER A 293 9.61 35.50 -25.22
CA SER A 293 8.20 35.88 -25.36
C SER A 293 7.30 34.76 -24.91
N PRO A 294 5.97 34.96 -24.74
CA PRO A 294 5.03 33.90 -24.47
C PRO A 294 5.06 32.74 -25.49
N GLU A 295 5.48 33.03 -26.72
CA GLU A 295 5.58 32.06 -27.83
C GLU A 295 6.92 31.31 -27.86
N SER A 296 7.87 31.67 -27.01
CA SER A 296 9.19 31.01 -26.92
C SER A 296 9.06 29.53 -26.72
N PRO A 297 10.01 28.71 -27.20
CA PRO A 297 9.96 27.25 -27.09
C PRO A 297 10.11 26.72 -25.65
N TYR A 298 10.19 27.60 -24.68
CA TYR A 298 10.38 27.32 -23.27
C TYR A 298 9.09 27.40 -22.46
N LEU A 299 8.98 26.61 -21.38
CA LEU A 299 8.03 26.87 -20.32
C LEU A 299 8.69 27.82 -19.32
N ILE A 300 8.31 29.09 -19.36
CA ILE A 300 8.99 30.17 -18.63
C ILE A 300 8.33 30.32 -17.24
N THR A 301 9.11 30.20 -16.17
CA THR A 301 8.61 30.46 -14.81
C THR A 301 8.31 31.94 -14.59
N PRO A 302 7.41 32.29 -13.62
CA PRO A 302 7.16 33.69 -13.30
C PRO A 302 8.45 34.47 -12.95
N ALA A 303 9.32 33.91 -12.14
CA ALA A 303 10.62 34.53 -11.78
C ALA A 303 11.54 34.71 -13.00
N ALA A 304 11.58 33.73 -13.91
CA ALA A 304 12.33 33.85 -15.15
C ALA A 304 11.78 34.97 -16.05
N ARG A 305 10.46 35.15 -16.10
CA ARG A 305 9.82 36.24 -16.85
C ARG A 305 10.18 37.61 -16.27
N ASP A 306 10.13 37.73 -14.95
CA ASP A 306 10.47 39.00 -14.28
C ASP A 306 11.96 39.32 -14.47
N ARG A 307 12.83 38.33 -14.41
CA ARG A 307 14.26 38.49 -14.72
C ARG A 307 14.48 38.89 -16.16
N ALA A 308 13.80 38.26 -17.11
CA ALA A 308 13.89 38.62 -18.54
C ALA A 308 13.41 40.05 -18.83
N ARG A 309 12.38 40.51 -18.11
CA ARG A 309 11.93 41.94 -18.18
C ARG A 309 12.99 42.87 -17.62
N SER A 310 13.60 42.53 -16.49
CA SER A 310 14.66 43.38 -15.88
C SER A 310 15.90 43.49 -16.76
N LEU A 311 16.19 42.49 -17.59
CA LEU A 311 17.30 42.46 -18.52
C LEU A 311 16.92 43.04 -19.93
N GLY A 312 15.65 43.44 -20.15
CA GLY A 312 15.19 43.99 -21.41
C GLY A 312 15.08 42.98 -22.54
N ILE A 313 15.11 41.69 -22.28
CA ILE A 313 15.02 40.60 -23.25
C ILE A 313 13.62 39.97 -23.32
N TRP A 314 12.64 40.54 -22.66
CA TRP A 314 11.25 40.10 -22.71
C TRP A 314 10.45 40.91 -23.72
N ARG A 315 9.77 40.24 -24.66
CA ARG A 315 8.77 40.87 -25.56
C ARG A 315 7.38 40.43 -25.11
N GLU A 316 6.50 41.39 -24.94
CA GLU A 316 5.07 41.12 -24.81
C GLU A 316 4.52 40.82 -26.20
N GLY A 317 3.78 39.71 -26.36
CA GLY A 317 3.19 39.28 -27.62
C GLY A 317 1.97 40.14 -27.98
#